data_0573568f207f23425c73119be98e1b15
#
_entry.id   0573568f207f23425c73119be98e1b15
#
_cell.length_a   1.000
_cell.length_b   1.000
_cell.length_c   1.000
_cell.angle_alpha   90.00
_cell.angle_beta   90.00
_cell.angle_gamma   90.00
#
_symmetry.space_group_name_H-M   'P 1'
#
loop_
_entity.id
_entity.type
_entity.pdbx_description
1 polymer ?
#
loop_
_entity_poly.entity_id
_entity_poly.type
_entity_poly.pdbx_seq_one_letter_code
_entity_poly.pdbx_strand_id
1 'polypeptide(L)'
;MNDSSSNEPDINFVHFLDLLKQLIRVPSVTGAEHSFLLYLKRELEEIGIKTQYYDGLLVAQGKNPTKGMLSAHIDRHGVICTGPNEFQFAAFLAKNRSDLRGNSLSEQTYQLIAKRYINQQVQAYEPWSGSYLGIGQITDVYMNEDVNN
;
A
#
# COMPACT_ATOMS: atom_id res chain seq x y z
N MET A 1 -43.13 6.79 25.16
CA MET A 1 -42.70 5.84 24.11
C MET A 1 -41.24 6.12 23.86
N ASN A 2 -40.37 5.36 24.49
CA ASN A 2 -38.92 5.45 24.29
C ASN A 2 -38.55 4.45 23.18
N ASP A 3 -38.29 5.01 22.02
CA ASP A 3 -37.74 4.22 20.91
C ASP A 3 -36.21 4.15 21.09
N SER A 4 -35.77 3.19 21.88
CA SER A 4 -34.36 2.82 21.96
C SER A 4 -34.05 1.93 20.77
N SER A 5 -33.87 2.55 19.60
CA SER A 5 -33.21 1.86 18.48
C SER A 5 -31.81 1.51 18.92
N SER A 6 -31.58 0.26 19.28
CA SER A 6 -30.26 -0.31 19.50
C SER A 6 -29.45 -0.15 18.22
N ASN A 7 -28.51 0.79 18.21
CA ASN A 7 -27.49 0.93 17.18
C ASN A 7 -26.49 -0.24 17.27
N GLU A 8 -26.96 -1.45 17.07
CA GLU A 8 -26.05 -2.55 16.83
C GLU A 8 -25.42 -2.34 15.45
N PRO A 9 -24.08 -2.31 15.36
CA PRO A 9 -23.42 -2.14 14.08
C PRO A 9 -23.80 -3.31 13.15
N ASP A 10 -24.04 -2.99 11.86
CA ASP A 10 -24.29 -4.00 10.84
C ASP A 10 -23.17 -5.04 10.86
N ILE A 11 -23.52 -6.32 11.00
CA ILE A 11 -22.56 -7.43 11.09
C ILE A 11 -21.63 -7.48 9.88
N ASN A 12 -22.11 -7.08 8.70
CA ASN A 12 -21.30 -6.96 7.49
C ASN A 12 -20.26 -5.84 7.59
N PHE A 13 -20.62 -4.75 8.24
CA PHE A 13 -19.69 -3.63 8.47
C PHE A 13 -18.59 -4.00 9.47
N VAL A 14 -18.93 -4.71 10.53
CA VAL A 14 -17.93 -5.22 11.50
C VAL A 14 -16.95 -6.17 10.80
N HIS A 15 -17.47 -7.12 10.02
CA HIS A 15 -16.63 -8.04 9.27
C HIS A 15 -15.73 -7.34 8.25
N PHE A 16 -16.25 -6.33 7.54
CA PHE A 16 -15.47 -5.50 6.63
C PHE A 16 -14.33 -4.77 7.37
N LEU A 17 -14.60 -4.18 8.52
CA LEU A 17 -13.58 -3.50 9.31
C LEU A 17 -12.48 -4.45 9.79
N ASP A 18 -12.83 -5.66 10.18
CA ASP A 18 -11.87 -6.64 10.64
C ASP A 18 -10.98 -7.15 9.50
N LEU A 19 -11.56 -7.38 8.32
CA LEU A 19 -10.81 -7.68 7.11
C LEU A 19 -9.86 -6.53 6.73
N LEU A 20 -10.35 -5.30 6.76
CA LEU A 20 -9.54 -4.12 6.47
C LEU A 20 -8.35 -3.99 7.44
N LYS A 21 -8.56 -4.21 8.75
CA LYS A 21 -7.48 -4.21 9.75
C LYS A 21 -6.43 -5.29 9.47
N GLN A 22 -6.83 -6.46 9.01
CA GLN A 22 -5.92 -7.53 8.63
C GLN A 22 -5.10 -7.13 7.40
N LEU A 23 -5.77 -6.64 6.36
CA LEU A 23 -5.11 -6.19 5.12
C LEU A 23 -4.10 -5.05 5.36
N ILE A 24 -4.41 -4.10 6.23
CA ILE A 24 -3.50 -2.98 6.56
C ILE A 24 -2.20 -3.46 7.22
N ARG A 25 -2.22 -4.58 7.93
CA ARG A 25 -1.06 -5.15 8.62
C ARG A 25 -0.08 -5.84 7.69
N VAL A 26 -0.52 -6.27 6.52
CA VAL A 26 0.36 -6.91 5.54
C VAL A 26 1.08 -5.83 4.74
N PRO A 27 2.42 -5.83 4.66
CA PRO A 27 3.16 -4.82 3.90
C PRO A 27 2.87 -4.92 2.40
N SER A 28 2.74 -3.77 1.75
CA SER A 28 2.55 -3.66 0.29
C SER A 28 3.14 -2.34 -0.22
N VAL A 29 4.40 -2.09 0.11
CA VAL A 29 5.12 -0.91 -0.37
C VAL A 29 5.35 -1.04 -1.87
N THR A 30 5.21 0.07 -2.61
CA THR A 30 5.45 0.13 -4.06
C THR A 30 6.79 -0.51 -4.42
N GLY A 31 6.77 -1.54 -5.27
CA GLY A 31 7.94 -2.35 -5.64
C GLY A 31 8.26 -3.52 -4.70
N ALA A 32 7.47 -3.73 -3.65
CA ALA A 32 7.61 -4.84 -2.69
C ALA A 32 6.24 -5.44 -2.30
N GLU A 33 5.33 -5.58 -3.28
CA GLU A 33 3.95 -6.04 -3.06
C GLU A 33 3.81 -7.57 -3.04
N HIS A 34 4.87 -8.30 -3.30
CA HIS A 34 4.82 -9.76 -3.48
C HIS A 34 4.16 -10.49 -2.30
N SER A 35 4.57 -10.19 -1.08
CA SER A 35 4.00 -10.81 0.13
C SER A 35 2.50 -10.53 0.28
N PHE A 36 2.07 -9.32 -0.07
CA PHE A 36 0.65 -8.94 -0.03
C PHE A 36 -0.17 -9.66 -1.09
N LEU A 37 0.36 -9.82 -2.32
CA LEU A 37 -0.31 -10.58 -3.37
C LEU A 37 -0.46 -12.05 -3.00
N LEU A 38 0.55 -12.67 -2.38
CA LEU A 38 0.46 -14.04 -1.89
C LEU A 38 -0.55 -14.18 -0.74
N TYR A 39 -0.59 -13.19 0.15
CA TYR A 39 -1.61 -13.15 1.20
C TYR A 39 -3.02 -13.11 0.60
N LEU A 40 -3.29 -12.17 -0.32
CA LEU A 40 -4.59 -12.06 -0.99
C LEU A 40 -4.95 -13.33 -1.76
N LYS A 41 -3.99 -13.95 -2.44
CA LYS A 41 -4.19 -15.21 -3.15
C LYS A 41 -4.73 -16.28 -2.20
N ARG A 42 -4.08 -16.47 -1.06
CA ARG A 42 -4.50 -17.45 -0.05
C ARG A 42 -5.91 -17.16 0.47
N GLU A 43 -6.19 -15.93 0.90
CA GLU A 43 -7.50 -15.53 1.43
C GLU A 43 -8.63 -15.76 0.42
N LEU A 44 -8.39 -15.47 -0.86
CA LEU A 44 -9.37 -15.70 -1.92
C LEU A 44 -9.59 -17.19 -2.20
N GLU A 45 -8.54 -17.98 -2.20
CA GLU A 45 -8.62 -19.42 -2.41
C GLU A 45 -9.31 -20.15 -1.24
N GLU A 46 -9.11 -19.70 -0.01
CA GLU A 46 -9.80 -20.22 1.19
C GLU A 46 -11.33 -20.06 1.13
N ILE A 47 -11.81 -19.00 0.48
CA ILE A 47 -13.26 -18.80 0.25
C ILE A 47 -13.74 -19.38 -1.10
N GLY A 48 -12.91 -20.19 -1.76
CA GLY A 48 -13.26 -20.92 -2.98
C GLY A 48 -13.20 -20.11 -4.28
N ILE A 49 -12.54 -18.95 -4.29
CA ILE A 49 -12.34 -18.16 -5.49
C ILE A 49 -11.08 -18.66 -6.21
N LYS A 50 -11.21 -18.96 -7.50
CA LYS A 50 -10.06 -19.33 -8.32
C LYS A 50 -9.18 -18.11 -8.58
N THR A 51 -7.88 -18.25 -8.37
CA THR A 51 -6.92 -17.19 -8.60
C THR A 51 -5.83 -17.61 -9.59
N GLN A 52 -5.26 -16.63 -10.28
CA GLN A 52 -4.05 -16.77 -11.08
C GLN A 52 -3.09 -15.66 -10.68
N TYR A 53 -1.87 -16.04 -10.33
CA TYR A 53 -0.81 -15.12 -9.98
C TYR A 53 0.14 -14.93 -11.16
N TYR A 54 0.38 -13.68 -11.50
CA TYR A 54 1.40 -13.24 -12.42
C TYR A 54 2.37 -12.33 -11.68
N ASP A 55 3.53 -12.07 -12.26
CA ASP A 55 4.48 -11.13 -11.65
C ASP A 55 3.84 -9.74 -11.49
N GLY A 56 3.63 -9.35 -10.23
CA GLY A 56 2.96 -8.09 -9.88
C GLY A 56 1.44 -8.03 -10.10
N LEU A 57 0.78 -9.13 -10.49
CA LEU A 57 -0.65 -9.16 -10.75
C LEU A 57 -1.33 -10.40 -10.18
N LEU A 58 -2.41 -10.23 -9.44
CA LEU A 58 -3.30 -11.30 -9.02
C LEU A 58 -4.65 -11.15 -9.73
N VAL A 59 -5.06 -12.19 -10.45
CA VAL A 59 -6.38 -12.27 -11.10
C VAL A 59 -7.25 -13.24 -10.32
N ALA A 60 -8.42 -12.78 -9.90
CA ALA A 60 -9.43 -13.58 -9.23
C ALA A 60 -10.66 -13.71 -10.13
N GLN A 61 -11.13 -14.94 -10.34
CA GLN A 61 -12.25 -15.22 -11.23
C GLN A 61 -13.52 -15.53 -10.45
N GLY A 62 -14.51 -14.66 -10.57
CA GLY A 62 -15.84 -14.88 -10.01
C GLY A 62 -16.65 -15.93 -10.79
N LYS A 63 -17.83 -16.27 -10.25
CA LYS A 63 -18.74 -17.27 -10.83
C LYS A 63 -19.26 -16.88 -12.22
N ASN A 64 -19.36 -15.59 -12.54
CA ASN A 64 -19.86 -15.05 -13.80
C ASN A 64 -18.85 -14.07 -14.41
N PRO A 65 -17.76 -14.54 -15.01
CA PRO A 65 -16.66 -13.69 -15.48
C PRO A 65 -17.03 -12.74 -16.63
N THR A 66 -18.16 -12.97 -17.29
CA THR A 66 -18.62 -12.15 -18.42
C THR A 66 -19.38 -10.89 -18.00
N LYS A 67 -19.68 -10.70 -16.72
CA LYS A 67 -20.51 -9.57 -16.25
C LYS A 67 -19.74 -8.29 -15.94
N GLY A 68 -18.45 -8.35 -15.82
CA GLY A 68 -17.63 -7.18 -15.55
C GLY A 68 -16.27 -7.53 -14.93
N MET A 69 -15.41 -6.53 -14.89
CA MET A 69 -14.10 -6.60 -14.26
C MET A 69 -13.94 -5.45 -13.25
N LEU A 70 -13.44 -5.76 -12.08
CA LEU A 70 -12.97 -4.78 -11.09
C LEU A 70 -11.44 -4.82 -11.09
N SER A 71 -10.83 -3.65 -11.08
CA SER A 71 -9.41 -3.49 -10.96
C SER A 71 -9.08 -2.57 -9.80
N ALA A 72 -8.09 -2.92 -9.00
CA ALA A 72 -7.60 -2.12 -7.91
C ALA A 72 -6.08 -2.24 -7.81
N HIS A 73 -5.41 -1.13 -7.49
CA HIS A 73 -4.01 -1.18 -7.08
C HIS A 73 -3.91 -1.57 -5.61
N ILE A 74 -2.80 -2.15 -5.22
CA ILE A 74 -2.55 -2.64 -3.86
C ILE A 74 -1.36 -1.97 -3.19
N ASP A 75 -0.54 -1.27 -3.96
CA ASP A 75 0.65 -0.59 -3.45
C ASP A 75 0.28 0.56 -2.53
N ARG A 76 1.11 0.73 -1.50
CA ARG A 76 1.02 1.78 -0.50
C ARG A 76 2.33 2.54 -0.40
N HIS A 77 2.23 3.78 0.06
CA HIS A 77 3.41 4.58 0.34
C HIS A 77 4.29 3.92 1.40
N GLY A 78 5.59 3.96 1.16
CA GLY A 78 6.57 3.43 2.07
C GLY A 78 7.97 3.83 1.63
N VAL A 79 8.96 3.22 2.24
CA VAL A 79 10.37 3.42 1.89
C VAL A 79 11.02 2.07 1.65
N ILE A 80 11.95 2.01 0.72
CA ILE A 80 12.76 0.83 0.41
C ILE A 80 14.19 1.12 0.84
N CYS A 81 14.80 0.18 1.55
CA CYS A 81 16.19 0.26 1.96
C CYS A 81 17.11 0.23 0.74
N THR A 82 17.97 1.22 0.60
CA THR A 82 18.95 1.35 -0.49
C THR A 82 20.40 1.26 0.01
N GLY A 83 20.60 1.36 1.32
CA GLY A 83 21.91 1.29 1.95
C GLY A 83 21.80 1.32 3.49
N PRO A 84 22.92 1.27 4.21
CA PRO A 84 22.93 1.35 5.66
C PRO A 84 22.30 2.64 6.18
N ASN A 85 21.14 2.51 6.84
CA ASN A 85 20.32 3.64 7.32
C ASN A 85 19.82 4.59 6.25
N GLU A 86 19.86 4.19 4.98
CA GLU A 86 19.36 4.97 3.86
C GLU A 86 18.16 4.27 3.23
N PHE A 87 17.14 5.08 2.92
CA PHE A 87 15.89 4.57 2.36
C PHE A 87 15.40 5.53 1.27
N GLN A 88 14.96 4.96 0.18
CA GLN A 88 14.31 5.71 -0.89
C GLN A 88 12.80 5.64 -0.72
N PHE A 89 12.12 6.76 -0.89
CA PHE A 89 10.67 6.80 -0.89
C PHE A 89 10.11 6.03 -2.08
N ALA A 90 9.37 4.99 -1.79
CA ALA A 90 8.77 4.11 -2.78
C ALA A 90 7.41 4.65 -3.21
N ALA A 91 7.42 5.74 -3.95
CA ALA A 91 6.27 6.25 -4.68
C ALA A 91 6.78 6.88 -5.97
N PHE A 92 6.01 6.71 -7.04
CA PHE A 92 6.36 7.30 -8.33
C PHE A 92 6.07 8.80 -8.30
N LEU A 93 7.04 9.60 -7.94
CA LEU A 93 6.99 11.05 -8.03
C LEU A 93 7.53 11.47 -9.40
N ALA A 94 6.65 11.64 -10.36
CA ALA A 94 7.04 12.10 -11.69
C ALA A 94 7.34 13.60 -11.66
N LYS A 95 8.61 13.96 -11.61
CA LYS A 95 9.07 15.36 -11.61
C LYS A 95 8.86 16.04 -12.96
N ASN A 96 8.90 15.31 -14.08
CA ASN A 96 8.88 15.86 -15.45
C ASN A 96 8.04 15.01 -16.40
N ARG A 97 6.78 14.72 -16.05
CA ARG A 97 5.90 14.02 -16.99
C ARG A 97 5.11 15.03 -17.82
N SER A 98 5.48 15.18 -19.09
CA SER A 98 4.79 16.03 -20.06
C SER A 98 3.38 15.56 -20.41
N ASP A 99 3.07 14.29 -20.10
CA ASP A 99 1.76 13.66 -20.31
C ASP A 99 0.76 13.95 -19.17
N LEU A 100 1.23 14.38 -18.01
CA LEU A 100 0.36 14.81 -16.93
C LEU A 100 0.01 16.30 -17.15
N ARG A 101 -1.25 16.55 -17.47
CA ARG A 101 -1.81 17.90 -17.47
C ARG A 101 -1.85 18.44 -16.05
N GLY A 102 -0.78 18.98 -15.59
CA GLY A 102 -0.66 19.56 -14.27
C GLY A 102 0.75 20.05 -14.05
N ASN A 103 0.89 21.07 -13.24
CA ASN A 103 2.18 21.60 -12.87
C ASN A 103 3.01 20.52 -12.18
N SER A 104 4.26 20.36 -12.57
CA SER A 104 5.22 19.60 -11.76
C SER A 104 5.14 20.11 -10.33
N LEU A 105 5.18 19.20 -9.35
CA LEU A 105 5.20 19.60 -7.95
C LEU A 105 6.38 20.55 -7.75
N SER A 106 6.12 21.72 -7.17
CA SER A 106 7.19 22.69 -6.89
C SER A 106 8.14 22.11 -5.85
N GLU A 107 9.39 22.57 -5.84
CA GLU A 107 10.38 22.24 -4.82
C GLU A 107 9.83 22.44 -3.40
N GLN A 108 9.09 23.52 -3.18
CA GLN A 108 8.42 23.80 -1.91
C GLN A 108 7.42 22.71 -1.51
N THR A 109 6.67 22.16 -2.48
CA THR A 109 5.72 21.07 -2.21
C THR A 109 6.43 19.80 -1.81
N TYR A 110 7.54 19.46 -2.48
CA TYR A 110 8.37 18.31 -2.08
C TYR A 110 8.90 18.47 -0.66
N GLN A 111 9.44 19.64 -0.33
CA GLN A 111 9.93 19.91 1.02
C GLN A 111 8.82 19.83 2.09
N LEU A 112 7.63 20.31 1.78
CA LEU A 112 6.48 20.18 2.70
C LEU A 112 6.06 18.72 2.92
N ILE A 113 6.09 17.91 1.85
CA ILE A 113 5.81 16.48 1.95
C ILE A 113 6.90 15.81 2.79
N ALA A 114 8.17 16.06 2.49
CA ALA A 114 9.30 15.48 3.18
C ALA A 114 9.27 15.76 4.70
N LYS A 115 9.01 17.00 5.09
CA LYS A 115 8.91 17.40 6.50
C LYS A 115 7.84 16.63 7.30
N ARG A 116 6.81 16.11 6.63
CA ARG A 116 5.76 15.30 7.30
C ARG A 116 6.25 13.92 7.70
N TYR A 117 7.33 13.42 7.08
CA TYR A 117 7.89 12.11 7.39
C TYR A 117 8.91 12.17 8.53
N ILE A 118 9.53 13.32 8.81
CA ILE A 118 10.48 13.46 9.91
C ILE A 118 9.78 13.14 11.23
N ASN A 119 10.43 12.34 12.07
CA ASN A 119 9.95 11.82 13.35
C ASN A 119 8.79 10.81 13.24
N GLN A 120 8.40 10.40 12.03
CA GLN A 120 7.42 9.32 11.89
C GLN A 120 8.06 7.97 12.25
N GLN A 121 7.30 7.16 12.99
CA GLN A 121 7.66 5.77 13.19
C GLN A 121 7.37 4.96 11.93
N VAL A 122 8.28 4.06 11.60
CA VAL A 122 8.15 3.13 10.48
C VAL A 122 8.35 1.71 10.96
N GLN A 123 7.62 0.79 10.36
CA GLN A 123 7.81 -0.64 10.57
C GLN A 123 8.62 -1.19 9.39
N ALA A 124 9.65 -1.97 9.70
CA ALA A 124 10.50 -2.62 8.73
C ALA A 124 10.04 -4.08 8.52
N TYR A 125 10.00 -4.49 7.27
CA TYR A 125 9.64 -5.84 6.86
C TYR A 125 10.61 -6.36 5.81
N GLU A 126 10.82 -7.67 5.81
CA GLU A 126 11.50 -8.36 4.73
C GLU A 126 10.58 -8.40 3.50
N PRO A 127 11.03 -7.94 2.31
CA PRO A 127 10.13 -7.69 1.18
C PRO A 127 9.50 -8.96 0.58
N TRP A 128 10.17 -10.10 0.66
CA TRP A 128 9.69 -11.34 0.04
C TRP A 128 8.75 -12.14 0.94
N SER A 129 9.13 -12.31 2.19
CA SER A 129 8.33 -13.07 3.17
C SER A 129 7.29 -12.23 3.88
N GLY A 130 7.43 -10.89 3.88
CA GLY A 130 6.63 -9.99 4.71
C GLY A 130 6.92 -10.12 6.20
N SER A 131 8.04 -10.77 6.58
CA SER A 131 8.43 -10.95 7.99
C SER A 131 8.77 -9.62 8.63
N TYR A 132 8.21 -9.35 9.79
CA TYR A 132 8.47 -8.15 10.57
C TYR A 132 9.90 -8.16 11.11
N LEU A 133 10.64 -7.08 10.87
CA LEU A 133 12.04 -6.92 11.28
C LEU A 133 12.22 -5.99 12.48
N GLY A 134 11.33 -5.00 12.65
CA GLY A 134 11.45 -4.05 13.75
C GLY A 134 10.77 -2.71 13.49
N ILE A 135 11.01 -1.77 14.41
CA ILE A 135 10.54 -0.39 14.34
C ILE A 135 11.75 0.53 14.17
N GLY A 136 11.62 1.48 13.26
CA GLY A 136 12.55 2.59 13.09
C GLY A 136 11.85 3.94 13.24
N GLN A 137 12.64 5.00 13.15
CA GLN A 137 12.15 6.36 13.08
C GLN A 137 12.88 7.09 11.97
N ILE A 138 12.14 7.85 11.16
CA ILE A 138 12.72 8.71 10.14
C ILE A 138 13.31 9.93 10.85
N THR A 139 14.63 10.06 10.80
CA THR A 139 15.37 11.16 11.46
C THR A 139 15.60 12.34 10.56
N ASP A 140 15.72 12.09 9.25
CA ASP A 140 15.96 13.12 8.25
C ASP A 140 15.35 12.73 6.91
N VAL A 141 15.07 13.71 6.07
CA VAL A 141 14.60 13.53 4.68
C VAL A 141 15.26 14.56 3.80
N TYR A 142 15.92 14.12 2.76
CA TYR A 142 16.60 14.98 1.79
C TYR A 142 16.17 14.63 0.35
N MET A 143 16.33 15.59 -0.53
CA MET A 143 16.11 15.37 -1.96
C MET A 143 17.45 14.97 -2.59
N ASN A 144 17.46 13.85 -3.28
CA ASN A 144 18.63 13.48 -4.07
C ASN A 144 18.57 14.22 -5.42
N GLU A 145 19.53 15.12 -5.65
CA GLU A 145 19.61 15.90 -6.90
C GLU A 145 20.11 15.05 -8.07
N ASP A 146 20.78 13.92 -7.82
CA ASP A 146 21.43 13.08 -8.82
C ASP A 146 20.49 12.17 -9.63
N VAL A 147 19.20 12.15 -9.33
CA VAL A 147 18.20 11.31 -10.04
C VAL A 147 17.79 11.91 -11.41
N ASN A 148 18.47 12.97 -11.86
CA ASN A 148 18.17 13.67 -13.13
C ASN A 148 19.17 13.36 -14.27
N ASN A 149 19.97 12.29 -14.17
CA ASN A 149 20.87 11.87 -15.28
C ASN A 149 20.41 10.53 -15.86
#